data_6a709367baf4591dd770c0aba1f79278
#
_entry.id   6a709367baf4591dd770c0aba1f79278
#
_cell.length_a   1.000
_cell.length_b   1.000
_cell.length_c   1.000
_cell.angle_alpha   90.00
_cell.angle_beta   90.00
_cell.angle_gamma   90.00
#
_symmetry.space_group_name_H-M   'P 1'
#
loop_
_entity.id
_entity.type
_entity.pdbx_description
1 polymer ?
#
loop_
_entity_poly.entity_id
_entity_poly.type
_entity_poly.pdbx_seq_one_letter_code
_entity_poly.pdbx_strand_id
1 'polypeptide(L)'
;MSGPKLTRREYIKAQAVAAAAAAAGLPISALASNLPTAAQATELRWSKAACRFCGTGCSVMVGVKDGRVVATHGDAKSEVNRGLNCVKGYFLSKIMYGEDRLTRPLLRMKDGKFDKNGDFTPITWDQAFDIMAEKWKAAIAKTKDTEEMPPVGMFGSGQWTVWEGYAASKLMKAGFRSNHIDPNARHCMASAVGGFMRTFGMDEPMGCYDDMENADAIVLWGSNMAEMHPILWTRVTDRRLSAPHVKVAVLSTFEHRCFDLADIPMVFTPQTDLAILNFIAKHIIETGRVNKEFIGKHVNFRLGNPDIGYGLRPEHPLEKNAKNAKDANGSKAMSFD
;
A
#
# COMPACT_ATOMS: atom_id res chain seq x y z
N MET A 1 38.14 36.60 -1.12
CA MET A 1 37.59 35.30 -1.51
C MET A 1 36.19 35.20 -0.92
N SER A 2 35.15 35.42 -1.70
CA SER A 2 33.77 35.29 -1.25
C SER A 2 33.41 33.80 -1.20
N GLY A 3 33.16 33.27 -0.01
CA GLY A 3 32.66 31.88 0.15
C GLY A 3 31.33 31.66 -0.57
N PRO A 4 30.97 30.41 -0.87
CA PRO A 4 29.74 30.08 -1.59
C PRO A 4 28.52 30.61 -0.83
N LYS A 5 27.73 31.47 -1.47
CA LYS A 5 26.47 32.00 -0.91
C LYS A 5 25.44 30.86 -0.87
N LEU A 6 25.13 30.36 0.31
CA LEU A 6 24.03 29.45 0.53
C LEU A 6 22.70 30.09 0.12
N THR A 7 21.88 29.41 -0.61
CA THR A 7 20.49 29.81 -0.85
C THR A 7 19.68 29.74 0.45
N ARG A 8 18.62 30.55 0.57
CA ARG A 8 17.73 30.54 1.75
C ARG A 8 17.23 29.15 2.09
N ARG A 9 17.00 28.28 1.07
CA ARG A 9 16.55 26.91 1.23
C ARG A 9 17.64 25.99 1.78
N GLU A 10 18.88 26.18 1.36
CA GLU A 10 20.03 25.41 1.88
C GLU A 10 20.34 25.83 3.34
N TYR A 11 20.18 27.08 3.66
CA TYR A 11 20.31 27.57 5.02
C TYR A 11 19.26 26.99 5.97
N ILE A 12 17.97 26.93 5.55
CA ILE A 12 16.89 26.33 6.35
C ILE A 12 17.12 24.83 6.53
N LYS A 13 17.57 24.12 5.48
CA LYS A 13 17.91 22.70 5.60
C LYS A 13 19.05 22.45 6.57
N ALA A 14 20.09 23.26 6.53
CA ALA A 14 21.22 23.13 7.43
C ALA A 14 20.81 23.40 8.90
N GLN A 15 19.92 24.37 9.14
CA GLN A 15 19.39 24.63 10.47
C GLN A 15 18.47 23.50 10.98
N ALA A 16 17.64 22.94 10.15
CA ALA A 16 16.78 21.81 10.52
C ALA A 16 17.61 20.56 10.91
N VAL A 17 18.67 20.28 10.17
CA VAL A 17 19.60 19.18 10.49
C VAL A 17 20.36 19.46 11.78
N ALA A 18 20.82 20.69 12.01
CA ALA A 18 21.51 21.08 13.24
C ALA A 18 20.59 21.02 14.46
N ALA A 19 19.30 21.42 14.32
CA ALA A 19 18.32 21.36 15.39
C ALA A 19 17.94 19.89 15.74
N ALA A 20 17.79 19.03 14.74
CA ALA A 20 17.54 17.62 14.96
C ALA A 20 18.71 16.91 15.66
N ALA A 21 19.93 17.29 15.33
CA ALA A 21 21.14 16.76 15.97
C ALA A 21 21.30 17.23 17.43
N ALA A 22 21.03 18.51 17.69
CA ALA A 22 21.04 19.06 19.05
C ALA A 22 19.97 18.40 19.92
N ALA A 23 18.77 18.13 19.38
CA ALA A 23 17.72 17.39 20.07
C ALA A 23 18.08 15.93 20.36
N ALA A 24 18.97 15.33 19.56
CA ALA A 24 19.50 14.00 19.76
C ALA A 24 20.75 13.93 20.67
N GLY A 25 21.18 15.07 21.24
CA GLY A 25 22.35 15.14 22.11
C GLY A 25 23.69 14.89 21.41
N LEU A 26 23.73 14.99 20.08
CA LEU A 26 24.96 14.81 19.32
C LEU A 26 25.75 16.10 19.24
N PRO A 27 27.08 16.11 19.45
CA PRO A 27 27.90 17.27 19.30
C PRO A 27 27.87 17.76 17.83
N ILE A 28 27.55 19.04 17.63
CA ILE A 28 27.41 19.66 16.29
C ILE A 28 28.69 19.49 15.46
N SER A 29 29.85 19.46 16.11
CA SER A 29 31.15 19.18 15.45
C SER A 29 31.24 17.81 14.81
N ALA A 30 30.60 16.78 15.39
CA ALA A 30 30.58 15.42 14.81
C ALA A 30 29.69 15.35 13.58
N LEU A 31 28.66 16.18 13.46
CA LEU A 31 27.82 16.28 12.28
C LEU A 31 28.50 17.02 11.13
N ALA A 32 29.19 18.10 11.45
CA ALA A 32 29.88 18.90 10.43
C ALA A 32 31.00 18.13 9.74
N SER A 33 31.68 17.24 10.47
CA SER A 33 32.75 16.39 9.91
C SER A 33 32.26 15.26 9.02
N ASN A 34 30.97 14.87 9.12
CA ASN A 34 30.37 13.79 8.36
C ASN A 34 29.41 14.28 7.26
N LEU A 35 29.20 15.58 7.12
CA LEU A 35 28.44 16.13 5.98
C LEU A 35 29.34 16.09 4.72
N PRO A 36 28.88 15.49 3.62
CA PRO A 36 29.64 15.52 2.39
C PRO A 36 29.86 16.96 1.95
N THR A 37 31.11 17.30 1.62
CA THR A 37 31.43 18.61 1.03
C THR A 37 30.71 18.76 -0.31
N ALA A 38 30.53 19.99 -0.80
CA ALA A 38 29.93 20.24 -2.11
C ALA A 38 30.66 19.48 -3.26
N ALA A 39 31.97 19.30 -3.13
CA ALA A 39 32.76 18.49 -4.07
C ALA A 39 32.43 17.00 -3.99
N GLN A 40 32.21 16.45 -2.79
CA GLN A 40 31.80 15.06 -2.59
C GLN A 40 30.37 14.81 -3.09
N ALA A 41 29.47 15.81 -2.99
CA ALA A 41 28.12 15.73 -3.53
C ALA A 41 28.09 15.67 -5.06
N THR A 42 29.09 16.25 -5.75
CA THR A 42 29.20 16.18 -7.22
C THR A 42 29.66 14.82 -7.74
N GLU A 43 30.27 14.00 -6.92
CA GLU A 43 30.68 12.62 -7.26
C GLU A 43 29.54 11.59 -7.12
N LEU A 44 28.40 11.96 -6.55
CA LEU A 44 27.27 11.07 -6.40
C LEU A 44 26.51 10.89 -7.72
N ARG A 45 26.34 9.66 -8.15
CA ARG A 45 25.44 9.35 -9.25
C ARG A 45 24.01 9.18 -8.72
N TRP A 46 23.13 10.08 -9.14
CA TRP A 46 21.75 10.09 -8.73
C TRP A 46 20.84 9.32 -9.70
N SER A 47 19.99 8.47 -9.17
CA SER A 47 18.97 7.75 -9.92
C SER A 47 17.63 7.88 -9.24
N LYS A 48 16.55 7.88 -10.03
CA LYS A 48 15.19 7.90 -9.52
C LYS A 48 14.73 6.48 -9.19
N ALA A 49 14.01 6.32 -8.07
CA ALA A 49 13.39 5.07 -7.67
C ALA A 49 12.05 5.31 -6.98
N ALA A 50 11.19 4.31 -6.93
CA ALA A 50 9.99 4.34 -6.09
C ALA A 50 10.33 3.91 -4.66
N CYS A 51 9.77 4.61 -3.68
CA CYS A 51 9.82 4.18 -2.29
C CYS A 51 8.98 2.90 -2.13
N ARG A 52 9.54 1.86 -1.52
CA ARG A 52 8.87 0.56 -1.41
C ARG A 52 8.14 0.30 -0.09
N PHE A 53 8.05 1.28 0.82
CA PHE A 53 7.43 1.04 2.13
C PHE A 53 5.91 1.03 2.09
N CYS A 54 5.29 2.14 1.73
CA CYS A 54 3.83 2.24 1.73
C CYS A 54 3.29 2.55 0.34
N GLY A 55 1.99 2.39 0.14
CA GLY A 55 1.32 2.61 -1.13
C GLY A 55 1.19 4.05 -1.59
N THR A 56 1.75 5.03 -0.87
CA THR A 56 1.70 6.44 -1.29
C THR A 56 2.32 6.67 -2.66
N GLY A 57 3.36 5.89 -3.04
CA GLY A 57 4.00 6.01 -4.35
C GLY A 57 5.02 7.16 -4.44
N CYS A 58 5.65 7.53 -3.32
CA CYS A 58 6.67 8.56 -3.31
C CYS A 58 7.83 8.21 -4.24
N SER A 59 8.26 9.18 -5.06
CA SER A 59 9.50 9.10 -5.83
C SER A 59 10.66 9.56 -4.98
N VAL A 60 11.73 8.76 -4.97
CA VAL A 60 12.96 9.06 -4.23
C VAL A 60 14.14 9.15 -5.19
N MET A 61 15.05 10.07 -4.88
CA MET A 61 16.35 10.15 -5.52
C MET A 61 17.35 9.34 -4.70
N VAL A 62 18.05 8.44 -5.36
CA VAL A 62 19.02 7.52 -4.75
C VAL A 62 20.40 7.92 -5.21
N GLY A 63 21.26 8.32 -4.26
CA GLY A 63 22.64 8.69 -4.49
C GLY A 63 23.58 7.50 -4.29
N VAL A 64 24.31 7.15 -5.34
CA VAL A 64 25.25 6.03 -5.36
C VAL A 64 26.69 6.56 -5.49
N LYS A 65 27.56 6.07 -4.62
CA LYS A 65 29.01 6.28 -4.66
C LYS A 65 29.70 4.94 -4.49
N ASP A 66 30.69 4.65 -5.32
CA ASP A 66 31.51 3.42 -5.26
C ASP A 66 30.66 2.13 -5.17
N GLY A 67 29.58 2.07 -5.97
CA GLY A 67 28.66 0.94 -5.98
C GLY A 67 27.73 0.80 -4.76
N ARG A 68 27.76 1.74 -3.81
CA ARG A 68 26.93 1.74 -2.63
C ARG A 68 25.93 2.89 -2.63
N VAL A 69 24.72 2.63 -2.17
CA VAL A 69 23.73 3.67 -1.90
C VAL A 69 24.12 4.38 -0.60
N VAL A 70 24.41 5.66 -0.71
CA VAL A 70 24.90 6.49 0.41
C VAL A 70 23.93 7.60 0.80
N ALA A 71 22.98 7.93 -0.07
CA ALA A 71 22.00 8.98 0.20
C ALA A 71 20.63 8.65 -0.45
N THR A 72 19.57 9.09 0.20
CA THR A 72 18.20 9.09 -0.34
C THR A 72 17.47 10.36 0.06
N HIS A 73 16.72 10.95 -0.86
CA HIS A 73 15.82 12.06 -0.56
C HIS A 73 14.61 12.04 -1.51
N GLY A 74 13.57 12.83 -1.19
CA GLY A 74 12.39 12.96 -2.04
C GLY A 74 12.69 13.63 -3.37
N ASP A 75 12.08 13.16 -4.44
CA ASP A 75 12.16 13.77 -5.76
C ASP A 75 11.29 15.05 -5.81
N ALA A 76 11.91 16.20 -6.00
CA ALA A 76 11.21 17.47 -6.07
C ALA A 76 10.29 17.63 -7.30
N LYS A 77 10.48 16.77 -8.32
CA LYS A 77 9.66 16.77 -9.53
C LYS A 77 8.48 15.80 -9.44
N SER A 78 8.38 15.05 -8.37
CA SER A 78 7.27 14.13 -8.17
C SER A 78 6.01 14.88 -7.73
N GLU A 79 4.91 14.66 -8.41
CA GLU A 79 3.60 15.22 -8.06
C GLU A 79 3.06 14.61 -6.75
N VAL A 80 3.42 13.37 -6.45
CA VAL A 80 2.96 12.65 -5.26
C VAL A 80 3.55 13.25 -3.99
N ASN A 81 4.86 13.32 -3.90
CA ASN A 81 5.57 13.72 -2.67
C ASN A 81 6.28 15.07 -2.75
N ARG A 82 6.36 15.72 -3.92
CA ARG A 82 6.83 17.10 -4.12
C ARG A 82 8.14 17.43 -3.39
N GLY A 83 9.08 16.48 -3.41
CA GLY A 83 10.37 16.57 -2.73
C GLY A 83 10.34 16.20 -1.25
N LEU A 84 9.19 15.92 -0.67
CA LEU A 84 9.08 15.45 0.70
C LEU A 84 9.45 13.98 0.80
N ASN A 85 9.88 13.58 1.99
CA ASN A 85 10.12 12.19 2.31
C ASN A 85 9.82 11.95 3.79
N CYS A 86 9.22 10.84 4.15
CA CYS A 86 9.06 10.47 5.55
C CYS A 86 10.31 9.74 6.06
N VAL A 87 10.36 9.47 7.36
CA VAL A 87 11.48 8.75 8.00
C VAL A 87 11.81 7.43 7.30
N LYS A 88 10.79 6.68 6.86
CA LYS A 88 10.97 5.40 6.14
C LYS A 88 11.73 5.59 4.83
N GLY A 89 11.35 6.59 4.03
CA GLY A 89 12.00 6.89 2.77
C GLY A 89 13.42 7.46 2.92
N TYR A 90 13.66 8.28 3.93
CA TYR A 90 15.02 8.79 4.22
C TYR A 90 15.99 7.66 4.58
N PHE A 91 15.51 6.66 5.31
CA PHE A 91 16.34 5.51 5.72
C PHE A 91 16.18 4.29 4.81
N LEU A 92 15.63 4.46 3.61
CA LEU A 92 15.39 3.36 2.67
C LEU A 92 16.66 2.54 2.40
N SER A 93 17.83 3.17 2.28
CA SER A 93 19.10 2.48 2.06
C SER A 93 19.54 1.60 3.23
N LYS A 94 19.08 1.86 4.45
CA LYS A 94 19.47 1.10 5.64
C LYS A 94 19.00 -0.36 5.57
N ILE A 95 17.86 -0.63 4.93
CA ILE A 95 17.38 -2.00 4.75
C ILE A 95 18.30 -2.86 3.87
N MET A 96 19.17 -2.23 3.07
CA MET A 96 20.13 -2.93 2.21
C MET A 96 21.40 -3.33 2.97
N TYR A 97 21.72 -2.62 4.04
CA TYR A 97 23.01 -2.73 4.74
C TYR A 97 22.87 -3.01 6.24
N GLY A 98 21.68 -3.47 6.67
CA GLY A 98 21.47 -3.92 8.05
C GLY A 98 22.31 -5.17 8.34
N GLU A 99 22.78 -5.32 9.58
CA GLU A 99 23.56 -6.50 10.01
C GLU A 99 22.74 -7.78 9.92
N ASP A 100 21.43 -7.66 10.10
CA ASP A 100 20.45 -8.75 10.01
C ASP A 100 19.97 -9.02 8.57
N ARG A 101 20.49 -8.27 7.57
CA ARG A 101 20.14 -8.46 6.16
C ARG A 101 20.55 -9.84 5.67
N LEU A 102 19.57 -10.66 5.30
CA LEU A 102 19.84 -11.98 4.72
C LEU A 102 20.46 -11.82 3.33
N THR A 103 21.62 -12.43 3.13
CA THR A 103 22.37 -12.45 1.87
C THR A 103 22.50 -13.84 1.27
N ARG A 104 22.07 -14.86 2.00
CA ARG A 104 22.07 -16.27 1.59
C ARG A 104 20.76 -16.93 1.96
N PRO A 105 20.31 -17.96 1.23
CA PRO A 105 19.21 -18.80 1.65
C PRO A 105 19.52 -19.47 2.99
N LEU A 106 18.50 -19.64 3.81
CA LEU A 106 18.61 -20.34 5.09
C LEU A 106 17.76 -21.62 5.03
N LEU A 107 18.32 -22.71 5.50
CA LEU A 107 17.63 -23.98 5.68
C LEU A 107 17.62 -24.37 7.16
N ARG A 108 16.52 -24.87 7.68
CA ARG A 108 16.48 -25.42 9.03
C ARG A 108 17.20 -26.77 9.04
N MET A 109 18.22 -26.88 9.88
CA MET A 109 19.07 -28.05 9.94
C MET A 109 19.34 -28.49 11.38
N LYS A 110 19.42 -29.79 11.57
CA LYS A 110 19.90 -30.42 12.81
C LYS A 110 20.82 -31.57 12.40
N ASP A 111 21.99 -31.67 13.02
CA ASP A 111 22.99 -32.71 12.75
C ASP A 111 23.33 -32.84 11.24
N GLY A 112 23.43 -31.71 10.53
CA GLY A 112 23.77 -31.67 9.12
C GLY A 112 22.64 -32.09 8.15
N LYS A 113 21.42 -32.35 8.67
CA LYS A 113 20.24 -32.74 7.87
C LYS A 113 19.12 -31.75 8.05
N PHE A 114 18.23 -31.66 7.03
CA PHE A 114 17.01 -30.89 7.15
C PHE A 114 16.16 -31.39 8.34
N ASP A 115 15.78 -30.47 9.21
CA ASP A 115 14.85 -30.69 10.30
C ASP A 115 13.99 -29.44 10.49
N LYS A 116 12.66 -29.57 10.44
CA LYS A 116 11.74 -28.43 10.61
C LYS A 116 11.88 -27.70 11.97
N ASN A 117 12.40 -28.39 12.97
CA ASN A 117 12.66 -27.85 14.31
C ASN A 117 14.15 -27.48 14.52
N GLY A 118 14.97 -27.62 13.49
CA GLY A 118 16.38 -27.26 13.52
C GLY A 118 16.62 -25.76 13.41
N ASP A 119 17.88 -25.36 13.61
CA ASP A 119 18.31 -23.97 13.50
C ASP A 119 18.50 -23.55 12.04
N PHE A 120 18.32 -22.25 11.76
CA PHE A 120 18.55 -21.71 10.44
C PHE A 120 20.03 -21.67 10.11
N THR A 121 20.43 -22.46 9.14
CA THR A 121 21.81 -22.58 8.65
C THR A 121 21.90 -22.02 7.23
N PRO A 122 22.88 -21.16 6.91
CA PRO A 122 23.10 -20.66 5.57
C PRO A 122 23.48 -21.79 4.60
N ILE A 123 22.84 -21.80 3.44
CA ILE A 123 23.14 -22.71 2.33
C ILE A 123 23.46 -21.93 1.05
N THR A 124 23.95 -22.58 0.00
CA THR A 124 24.14 -21.96 -1.30
C THR A 124 22.80 -21.79 -2.04
N TRP A 125 22.78 -20.90 -3.03
CA TRP A 125 21.62 -20.76 -3.91
C TRP A 125 21.34 -22.02 -4.73
N ASP A 126 22.38 -22.71 -5.19
CA ASP A 126 22.24 -23.97 -5.95
C ASP A 126 21.58 -25.05 -5.08
N GLN A 127 22.06 -25.22 -3.83
CA GLN A 127 21.41 -26.14 -2.88
C GLN A 127 19.94 -25.78 -2.64
N ALA A 128 19.63 -24.49 -2.50
CA ALA A 128 18.26 -24.05 -2.31
C ALA A 128 17.38 -24.38 -3.53
N PHE A 129 17.88 -24.11 -4.75
CA PHE A 129 17.15 -24.40 -5.97
C PHE A 129 16.98 -25.91 -6.20
N ASP A 130 17.97 -26.73 -5.89
CA ASP A 130 17.88 -28.18 -6.00
C ASP A 130 16.79 -28.74 -5.07
N ILE A 131 16.79 -28.29 -3.81
CA ILE A 131 15.76 -28.69 -2.83
C ILE A 131 14.37 -28.26 -3.29
N MET A 132 14.20 -27.02 -3.74
CA MET A 132 12.92 -26.51 -4.23
C MET A 132 12.47 -27.31 -5.46
N ALA A 133 13.35 -27.54 -6.42
CA ALA A 133 13.05 -28.29 -7.64
C ALA A 133 12.63 -29.72 -7.33
N GLU A 134 13.34 -30.41 -6.41
CA GLU A 134 12.96 -31.75 -5.96
C GLU A 134 11.54 -31.79 -5.36
N LYS A 135 11.25 -30.88 -4.43
CA LYS A 135 9.93 -30.80 -3.79
C LYS A 135 8.82 -30.50 -4.77
N TRP A 136 9.02 -29.55 -5.68
CA TRP A 136 8.04 -29.20 -6.70
C TRP A 136 7.82 -30.33 -7.70
N LYS A 137 8.88 -30.98 -8.19
CA LYS A 137 8.75 -32.15 -9.07
C LYS A 137 7.97 -33.27 -8.41
N ALA A 138 8.25 -33.54 -7.14
CA ALA A 138 7.51 -34.55 -6.38
C ALA A 138 6.03 -34.19 -6.16
N ALA A 139 5.73 -32.90 -5.98
CA ALA A 139 4.36 -32.43 -5.86
C ALA A 139 3.60 -32.52 -7.21
N ILE A 140 4.22 -32.06 -8.30
CA ILE A 140 3.65 -32.07 -9.64
C ILE A 140 3.39 -33.51 -10.13
N ALA A 141 4.26 -34.43 -9.79
CA ALA A 141 4.13 -35.84 -10.17
C ALA A 141 2.83 -36.48 -9.63
N LYS A 142 2.25 -35.96 -8.54
CA LYS A 142 1.01 -36.48 -7.94
C LYS A 142 -0.23 -36.26 -8.82
N THR A 143 -0.21 -35.24 -9.67
CA THR A 143 -1.34 -34.88 -10.55
C THR A 143 -1.02 -35.02 -12.03
N LYS A 144 0.12 -35.64 -12.37
CA LYS A 144 0.62 -35.72 -13.77
C LYS A 144 -0.38 -36.38 -14.72
N ASP A 145 -1.12 -37.39 -14.25
CA ASP A 145 -2.04 -38.17 -15.03
C ASP A 145 -3.52 -37.89 -14.67
N THR A 146 -3.78 -36.74 -14.07
CA THR A 146 -5.12 -36.28 -13.69
C THR A 146 -5.44 -34.96 -14.39
N GLU A 147 -6.71 -34.55 -14.38
CA GLU A 147 -7.15 -33.23 -14.82
C GLU A 147 -6.94 -32.14 -13.77
N GLU A 148 -6.43 -32.48 -12.59
CA GLU A 148 -6.20 -31.55 -11.51
C GLU A 148 -4.97 -30.67 -11.78
N MET A 149 -5.05 -29.43 -11.36
CA MET A 149 -3.87 -28.54 -11.38
C MET A 149 -2.82 -29.02 -10.38
N PRO A 150 -1.51 -28.87 -10.71
CA PRO A 150 -0.44 -29.23 -9.79
C PRO A 150 -0.61 -28.61 -8.42
N PRO A 151 -0.40 -29.36 -7.30
CA PRO A 151 -0.58 -28.88 -5.94
C PRO A 151 0.60 -28.02 -5.47
N VAL A 152 0.97 -27.03 -6.29
CA VAL A 152 1.98 -26.02 -6.03
C VAL A 152 1.32 -24.65 -6.11
N GLY A 153 1.35 -23.90 -5.02
CA GLY A 153 0.79 -22.55 -4.95
C GLY A 153 1.86 -21.50 -4.66
N MET A 154 1.60 -20.28 -5.08
CA MET A 154 2.45 -19.13 -4.81
C MET A 154 1.62 -17.95 -4.30
N PHE A 155 2.00 -17.43 -3.13
CA PHE A 155 1.52 -16.14 -2.65
C PHE A 155 2.49 -15.05 -3.10
N GLY A 156 1.99 -14.13 -3.90
CA GLY A 156 2.74 -13.01 -4.40
C GLY A 156 2.74 -11.80 -3.48
N SER A 157 3.30 -10.72 -3.96
CA SER A 157 3.39 -9.46 -3.23
C SER A 157 3.00 -8.28 -4.11
N GLY A 158 2.28 -7.30 -3.55
CA GLY A 158 2.03 -6.00 -4.18
C GLY A 158 3.28 -5.13 -4.26
N GLN A 159 4.37 -5.53 -3.61
CA GLN A 159 5.66 -4.84 -3.66
C GLN A 159 6.63 -5.43 -4.68
N TRP A 160 6.23 -6.44 -5.43
CA TRP A 160 7.01 -6.92 -6.56
C TRP A 160 7.16 -5.83 -7.61
N THR A 161 8.34 -5.79 -8.22
CA THR A 161 8.49 -5.07 -9.48
C THR A 161 7.71 -5.78 -10.59
N VAL A 162 7.43 -5.08 -11.68
CA VAL A 162 6.77 -5.69 -12.87
C VAL A 162 7.52 -6.94 -13.34
N TRP A 163 8.86 -6.90 -13.31
CA TRP A 163 9.71 -8.03 -13.71
C TRP A 163 9.59 -9.24 -12.80
N GLU A 164 9.54 -9.02 -11.48
CA GLU A 164 9.34 -10.09 -10.49
C GLU A 164 7.95 -10.72 -10.65
N GLY A 165 6.90 -9.91 -10.78
CA GLY A 165 5.55 -10.39 -11.01
C GLY A 165 5.39 -11.15 -12.33
N TYR A 166 6.03 -10.68 -13.40
CA TYR A 166 6.06 -11.39 -14.68
C TYR A 166 6.77 -12.74 -14.57
N ALA A 167 7.94 -12.79 -13.93
CA ALA A 167 8.69 -14.03 -13.74
C ALA A 167 7.90 -15.05 -12.92
N ALA A 168 7.26 -14.62 -11.82
CA ALA A 168 6.41 -15.46 -10.99
C ALA A 168 5.21 -16.01 -11.78
N SER A 169 4.51 -15.17 -12.52
CA SER A 169 3.38 -15.59 -13.36
C SER A 169 3.81 -16.55 -14.46
N LYS A 170 4.98 -16.32 -15.08
CA LYS A 170 5.53 -17.21 -16.10
C LYS A 170 5.91 -18.56 -15.51
N LEU A 171 6.53 -18.58 -14.33
CA LEU A 171 6.86 -19.83 -13.63
C LEU A 171 5.60 -20.65 -13.32
N MET A 172 4.58 -20.02 -12.74
CA MET A 172 3.37 -20.70 -12.35
C MET A 172 2.53 -21.15 -13.56
N LYS A 173 2.25 -20.24 -14.49
CA LYS A 173 1.34 -20.53 -15.60
C LYS A 173 1.99 -21.33 -16.72
N ALA A 174 3.16 -20.92 -17.17
CA ALA A 174 3.86 -21.63 -18.26
C ALA A 174 4.72 -22.80 -17.76
N GLY A 175 5.39 -22.65 -16.61
CA GLY A 175 6.22 -23.70 -16.04
C GLY A 175 5.40 -24.82 -15.39
N PHE A 176 4.63 -24.48 -14.39
CA PHE A 176 3.83 -25.48 -13.63
C PHE A 176 2.44 -25.76 -14.21
N ARG A 177 1.99 -24.96 -15.17
CA ARG A 177 0.62 -25.03 -15.72
C ARG A 177 -0.45 -24.91 -14.63
N SER A 178 -0.21 -24.05 -13.66
CA SER A 178 -1.08 -23.85 -12.51
C SER A 178 -1.53 -22.40 -12.41
N ASN A 179 -2.80 -22.20 -12.05
CA ASN A 179 -3.38 -20.89 -11.70
C ASN A 179 -3.34 -20.62 -10.19
N HIS A 180 -2.71 -21.47 -9.38
CA HIS A 180 -2.58 -21.29 -7.94
C HIS A 180 -1.57 -20.19 -7.57
N ILE A 181 -1.79 -19.00 -8.10
CA ILE A 181 -1.01 -17.81 -7.79
C ILE A 181 -1.95 -16.65 -7.51
N ASP A 182 -1.80 -16.04 -6.34
CA ASP A 182 -2.52 -14.84 -5.95
C ASP A 182 -1.56 -13.80 -5.34
N PRO A 183 -1.78 -12.50 -5.59
CA PRO A 183 -1.06 -11.45 -4.90
C PRO A 183 -1.55 -11.32 -3.44
N ASN A 184 -0.79 -10.60 -2.59
CA ASN A 184 -1.23 -10.28 -1.24
C ASN A 184 -2.56 -9.50 -1.21
N ALA A 185 -2.88 -8.75 -2.25
CA ALA A 185 -4.13 -8.01 -2.39
C ALA A 185 -5.37 -8.92 -2.30
N ARG A 186 -5.27 -10.22 -2.64
CA ARG A 186 -6.35 -11.18 -2.46
C ARG A 186 -6.80 -11.28 -1.00
N HIS A 187 -5.87 -11.19 -0.05
CA HIS A 187 -6.12 -11.28 1.39
C HIS A 187 -6.20 -9.90 2.08
N CYS A 188 -6.02 -8.82 1.33
CA CYS A 188 -5.99 -7.46 1.83
C CYS A 188 -7.25 -6.68 1.43
N MET A 189 -7.52 -6.54 0.13
CA MET A 189 -8.54 -5.63 -0.38
C MET A 189 -9.44 -6.23 -1.48
N ALA A 190 -9.46 -7.55 -1.63
CA ALA A 190 -10.28 -8.21 -2.66
C ALA A 190 -11.79 -7.92 -2.49
N SER A 191 -12.25 -7.72 -1.25
CA SER A 191 -13.63 -7.28 -0.98
C SER A 191 -13.89 -5.88 -1.54
N ALA A 192 -12.91 -4.97 -1.43
CA ALA A 192 -13.00 -3.64 -2.03
C ALA A 192 -12.99 -3.72 -3.56
N VAL A 193 -12.14 -4.58 -4.15
CA VAL A 193 -12.17 -4.86 -5.60
C VAL A 193 -13.57 -5.28 -6.03
N GLY A 194 -14.18 -6.25 -5.33
CA GLY A 194 -15.55 -6.69 -5.57
C GLY A 194 -16.57 -5.53 -5.49
N GLY A 195 -16.42 -4.66 -4.50
CA GLY A 195 -17.25 -3.47 -4.33
C GLY A 195 -17.11 -2.48 -5.49
N PHE A 196 -15.88 -2.14 -5.88
CA PHE A 196 -15.59 -1.25 -7.01
C PHE A 196 -16.12 -1.82 -8.34
N MET A 197 -15.84 -3.09 -8.63
CA MET A 197 -16.32 -3.76 -9.84
C MET A 197 -17.85 -3.75 -9.93
N ARG A 198 -18.54 -3.97 -8.81
CA ARG A 198 -20.02 -3.97 -8.78
C ARG A 198 -20.62 -2.58 -8.88
N THR A 199 -19.95 -1.57 -8.31
CA THR A 199 -20.46 -0.20 -8.27
C THR A 199 -20.09 0.59 -9.54
N PHE A 200 -18.84 0.46 -10.00
CA PHE A 200 -18.28 1.27 -11.07
C PHE A 200 -17.92 0.47 -12.32
N GLY A 201 -17.94 -0.85 -12.27
CA GLY A 201 -17.54 -1.71 -13.38
C GLY A 201 -16.02 -1.89 -13.53
N MET A 202 -15.22 -1.25 -12.70
CA MET A 202 -13.77 -1.31 -12.73
C MET A 202 -13.19 -1.23 -11.31
N ASP A 203 -11.99 -1.78 -11.13
CA ASP A 203 -11.25 -1.72 -9.86
C ASP A 203 -10.28 -0.53 -9.88
N GLU A 204 -10.82 0.68 -9.84
CA GLU A 204 -10.03 1.91 -9.78
C GLU A 204 -10.71 2.93 -8.86
N PRO A 205 -9.95 3.66 -8.02
CA PRO A 205 -10.49 4.79 -7.28
C PRO A 205 -10.89 5.92 -8.26
N MET A 206 -12.05 6.52 -8.04
CA MET A 206 -12.58 7.58 -8.90
C MET A 206 -11.97 8.95 -8.63
N GLY A 207 -11.04 9.06 -7.70
CA GLY A 207 -10.36 10.29 -7.31
C GLY A 207 -8.85 10.22 -7.50
N CYS A 208 -8.18 11.33 -7.23
CA CYS A 208 -6.73 11.42 -7.22
C CYS A 208 -6.23 12.15 -5.98
N TYR A 209 -4.91 12.19 -5.78
CA TYR A 209 -4.35 12.84 -4.59
C TYR A 209 -4.61 14.35 -4.52
N ASP A 210 -4.76 15.01 -5.66
CA ASP A 210 -5.02 16.44 -5.72
C ASP A 210 -6.44 16.81 -5.26
N ASP A 211 -7.35 15.85 -5.20
CA ASP A 211 -8.68 16.04 -4.64
C ASP A 211 -8.63 16.39 -3.14
N MET A 212 -7.59 15.91 -2.42
CA MET A 212 -7.39 16.25 -1.01
C MET A 212 -7.21 17.75 -0.79
N GLU A 213 -6.64 18.46 -1.76
CA GLU A 213 -6.37 19.89 -1.70
C GLU A 213 -7.59 20.74 -2.09
N ASN A 214 -8.61 20.11 -2.66
CA ASN A 214 -9.87 20.74 -3.07
C ASN A 214 -11.06 20.33 -2.19
N ALA A 215 -10.89 19.33 -1.32
CA ALA A 215 -11.96 18.82 -0.49
C ALA A 215 -12.37 19.82 0.61
N ASP A 216 -13.68 19.94 0.87
CA ASP A 216 -14.24 20.67 2.02
C ASP A 216 -14.52 19.78 3.22
N ALA A 217 -14.57 18.47 2.99
CA ALA A 217 -14.66 17.46 4.04
C ALA A 217 -13.76 16.26 3.70
N ILE A 218 -13.01 15.80 4.70
CA ILE A 218 -12.12 14.67 4.58
C ILE A 218 -12.51 13.64 5.63
N VAL A 219 -12.75 12.41 5.20
CA VAL A 219 -13.08 11.30 6.09
C VAL A 219 -11.97 10.26 6.06
N LEU A 220 -11.30 10.07 7.21
CA LEU A 220 -10.33 9.00 7.40
C LEU A 220 -11.05 7.83 8.08
N TRP A 221 -11.33 6.79 7.32
CA TRP A 221 -12.04 5.62 7.81
C TRP A 221 -11.11 4.42 7.93
N GLY A 222 -10.84 4.00 9.17
CA GLY A 222 -9.90 2.91 9.47
C GLY A 222 -8.45 3.18 9.09
N SER A 223 -8.10 4.42 8.75
CA SER A 223 -6.78 4.81 8.25
C SER A 223 -5.98 5.59 9.29
N ASN A 224 -4.91 4.99 9.80
CA ASN A 224 -3.88 5.72 10.55
C ASN A 224 -2.89 6.39 9.58
N MET A 225 -3.39 7.36 8.81
CA MET A 225 -2.63 7.99 7.73
C MET A 225 -1.39 8.73 8.26
N ALA A 226 -1.45 9.33 9.44
CA ALA A 226 -0.33 10.06 10.05
C ALA A 226 0.92 9.19 10.21
N GLU A 227 0.76 7.92 10.55
CA GLU A 227 1.88 7.00 10.77
C GLU A 227 2.15 6.12 9.55
N MET A 228 1.11 5.63 8.89
CA MET A 228 1.25 4.70 7.77
C MET A 228 1.56 5.38 6.44
N HIS A 229 0.98 6.58 6.20
CA HIS A 229 1.11 7.34 4.95
C HIS A 229 1.45 8.81 5.21
N PRO A 230 2.58 9.11 5.89
CA PRO A 230 2.87 10.47 6.40
C PRO A 230 2.86 11.55 5.31
N ILE A 231 3.26 11.23 4.08
CA ILE A 231 3.28 12.20 2.98
C ILE A 231 1.87 12.58 2.53
N LEU A 232 0.94 11.65 2.50
CA LEU A 232 -0.47 11.98 2.25
C LEU A 232 -1.08 12.73 3.43
N TRP A 233 -0.68 12.38 4.65
CA TRP A 233 -1.11 13.09 5.85
C TRP A 233 -0.69 14.56 5.84
N THR A 234 0.49 14.90 5.31
CA THR A 234 0.88 16.30 5.15
C THR A 234 -0.06 17.08 4.24
N ARG A 235 -0.58 16.46 3.18
CA ARG A 235 -1.56 17.10 2.28
C ARG A 235 -2.90 17.37 3.00
N VAL A 236 -3.36 16.42 3.79
CA VAL A 236 -4.57 16.56 4.62
C VAL A 236 -4.39 17.67 5.66
N THR A 237 -3.27 17.68 6.37
CA THR A 237 -2.97 18.70 7.38
C THR A 237 -2.84 20.10 6.76
N ASP A 238 -2.12 20.22 5.65
CA ASP A 238 -1.97 21.48 4.94
C ASP A 238 -3.33 22.04 4.48
N ARG A 239 -4.19 21.17 3.92
CA ARG A 239 -5.55 21.58 3.51
C ARG A 239 -6.37 22.03 4.72
N ARG A 240 -6.39 21.27 5.80
CA ARG A 240 -7.17 21.60 6.99
C ARG A 240 -6.70 22.89 7.67
N LEU A 241 -5.38 23.10 7.75
CA LEU A 241 -4.79 24.28 8.41
C LEU A 241 -4.90 25.54 7.56
N SER A 242 -4.78 25.43 6.25
CA SER A 242 -4.90 26.56 5.32
C SER A 242 -6.34 26.99 5.06
N ALA A 243 -7.32 26.12 5.31
CA ALA A 243 -8.73 26.35 5.05
C ALA A 243 -9.58 25.94 6.27
N PRO A 244 -9.82 26.86 7.24
CA PRO A 244 -10.49 26.57 8.51
C PRO A 244 -11.93 25.99 8.39
N HIS A 245 -12.58 26.20 7.25
CA HIS A 245 -13.92 25.65 6.98
C HIS A 245 -13.89 24.15 6.69
N VAL A 246 -12.76 23.60 6.25
CA VAL A 246 -12.60 22.17 5.96
C VAL A 246 -12.77 21.35 7.23
N LYS A 247 -13.53 20.28 7.15
CA LYS A 247 -13.77 19.37 8.29
C LYS A 247 -13.07 18.04 8.06
N VAL A 248 -12.50 17.53 9.14
CA VAL A 248 -11.85 16.21 9.16
C VAL A 248 -12.60 15.30 10.13
N ALA A 249 -13.16 14.21 9.61
CA ALA A 249 -13.72 13.14 10.43
C ALA A 249 -12.71 11.97 10.46
N VAL A 250 -12.47 11.44 11.64
CA VAL A 250 -11.61 10.27 11.83
C VAL A 250 -12.40 9.17 12.52
N LEU A 251 -12.63 8.08 11.78
CA LEU A 251 -13.33 6.90 12.24
C LEU A 251 -12.35 5.74 12.33
N SER A 252 -12.16 5.17 13.51
CA SER A 252 -11.26 4.04 13.73
C SER A 252 -11.72 3.17 14.88
N THR A 253 -11.15 1.99 15.02
CA THR A 253 -11.40 1.08 16.13
C THR A 253 -10.58 1.39 17.37
N PHE A 254 -9.65 2.33 17.28
CA PHE A 254 -8.84 2.86 18.38
C PHE A 254 -8.35 4.27 18.04
N GLU A 255 -8.00 5.04 19.05
CA GLU A 255 -7.42 6.38 18.88
C GLU A 255 -5.98 6.30 18.42
N HIS A 256 -5.61 7.16 17.46
CA HIS A 256 -4.26 7.29 16.91
C HIS A 256 -4.00 8.75 16.48
N ARG A 257 -2.79 9.06 16.04
CA ARG A 257 -2.35 10.44 15.76
C ARG A 257 -3.22 11.25 14.79
N CYS A 258 -4.01 10.63 13.94
CA CYS A 258 -4.95 11.39 13.09
C CYS A 258 -6.07 12.05 13.90
N PHE A 259 -6.38 11.54 15.10
CA PHE A 259 -7.40 12.11 15.98
C PHE A 259 -7.01 13.51 16.48
N ASP A 260 -5.74 13.84 16.54
CA ASP A 260 -5.25 15.18 16.93
C ASP A 260 -5.75 16.31 16.00
N LEU A 261 -6.10 15.96 14.75
CA LEU A 261 -6.63 16.91 13.75
C LEU A 261 -8.13 16.75 13.52
N ALA A 262 -8.79 15.82 14.19
CA ALA A 262 -10.19 15.48 13.92
C ALA A 262 -11.16 16.54 14.48
N ASP A 263 -12.00 17.08 13.60
CA ASP A 263 -13.20 17.83 14.03
C ASP A 263 -14.30 16.88 14.52
N ILE A 264 -14.36 15.67 13.96
CA ILE A 264 -15.33 14.62 14.30
C ILE A 264 -14.54 13.33 14.59
N PRO A 265 -14.10 13.14 15.84
CA PRO A 265 -13.48 11.88 16.25
C PRO A 265 -14.55 10.82 16.53
N MET A 266 -14.36 9.60 16.05
CA MET A 266 -15.25 8.47 16.29
C MET A 266 -14.49 7.17 16.46
N VAL A 267 -14.54 6.60 17.66
CA VAL A 267 -14.06 5.24 17.92
C VAL A 267 -15.27 4.31 17.90
N PHE A 268 -15.19 3.26 17.08
CA PHE A 268 -16.29 2.33 16.87
C PHE A 268 -15.87 0.86 17.07
N THR A 269 -16.84 -0.01 17.33
CA THR A 269 -16.59 -1.44 17.49
C THR A 269 -16.18 -2.06 16.15
N PRO A 270 -15.10 -2.86 16.09
CA PRO A 270 -14.72 -3.56 14.87
C PRO A 270 -15.89 -4.30 14.21
N GLN A 271 -15.88 -4.34 12.87
CA GLN A 271 -16.92 -5.01 12.05
C GLN A 271 -18.30 -4.32 12.04
N THR A 272 -18.41 -3.08 12.53
CA THR A 272 -19.66 -2.32 12.46
C THR A 272 -19.69 -1.27 11.35
N ASP A 273 -18.70 -1.23 10.50
CA ASP A 273 -18.54 -0.27 9.38
C ASP A 273 -19.79 -0.21 8.51
N LEU A 274 -20.33 -1.36 8.12
CA LEU A 274 -21.52 -1.43 7.27
C LEU A 274 -22.77 -0.88 7.97
N ALA A 275 -22.91 -1.09 9.29
CA ALA A 275 -24.03 -0.54 10.06
C ALA A 275 -23.95 0.99 10.10
N ILE A 276 -22.75 1.55 10.28
CA ILE A 276 -22.52 3.01 10.27
C ILE A 276 -22.83 3.58 8.89
N LEU A 277 -22.33 2.95 7.81
CA LEU A 277 -22.62 3.40 6.44
C LEU A 277 -24.09 3.36 6.11
N ASN A 278 -24.81 2.30 6.48
CA ASN A 278 -26.24 2.17 6.28
C ASN A 278 -27.02 3.24 7.06
N PHE A 279 -26.59 3.56 8.29
CA PHE A 279 -27.19 4.63 9.09
C PHE A 279 -27.00 6.00 8.40
N ILE A 280 -25.80 6.29 7.90
CA ILE A 280 -25.51 7.54 7.18
C ILE A 280 -26.38 7.64 5.91
N ALA A 281 -26.43 6.57 5.11
CA ALA A 281 -27.27 6.54 3.91
C ALA A 281 -28.74 6.75 4.22
N LYS A 282 -29.27 6.05 5.24
CA LYS A 282 -30.64 6.22 5.73
C LYS A 282 -30.91 7.67 6.14
N HIS A 283 -30.02 8.26 6.92
CA HIS A 283 -30.18 9.66 7.37
C HIS A 283 -30.23 10.65 6.22
N ILE A 284 -29.36 10.48 5.21
CA ILE A 284 -29.34 11.32 4.00
C ILE A 284 -30.70 11.23 3.26
N ILE A 285 -31.23 10.02 3.11
CA ILE A 285 -32.52 9.78 2.45
C ILE A 285 -33.67 10.39 3.23
N GLU A 286 -33.79 10.07 4.52
CA GLU A 286 -34.91 10.53 5.38
C GLU A 286 -34.93 12.05 5.58
N THR A 287 -33.76 12.69 5.53
CA THR A 287 -33.66 14.16 5.64
C THR A 287 -33.75 14.89 4.31
N GLY A 288 -34.03 14.19 3.22
CA GLY A 288 -34.15 14.78 1.90
C GLY A 288 -32.87 15.40 1.32
N ARG A 289 -31.70 15.03 1.85
CA ARG A 289 -30.38 15.58 1.46
C ARG A 289 -29.74 14.86 0.27
N VAL A 290 -30.52 14.07 -0.43
CA VAL A 290 -30.08 13.34 -1.62
C VAL A 290 -29.81 14.33 -2.76
N ASN A 291 -28.65 14.23 -3.40
CA ASN A 291 -28.34 15.01 -4.60
C ASN A 291 -29.04 14.39 -5.81
N LYS A 292 -30.31 14.76 -6.03
CA LYS A 292 -31.15 14.21 -7.11
C LYS A 292 -30.58 14.49 -8.50
N GLU A 293 -29.92 15.63 -8.70
CA GLU A 293 -29.30 15.97 -9.98
C GLU A 293 -28.15 15.01 -10.31
N PHE A 294 -27.26 14.79 -9.36
CA PHE A 294 -26.15 13.85 -9.54
C PHE A 294 -26.65 12.42 -9.78
N ILE A 295 -27.61 11.98 -8.97
CA ILE A 295 -28.18 10.63 -9.08
C ILE A 295 -28.83 10.46 -10.46
N GLY A 296 -29.64 11.41 -10.90
CA GLY A 296 -30.31 11.32 -12.19
C GLY A 296 -29.38 11.30 -13.41
N LYS A 297 -28.17 11.88 -13.27
CA LYS A 297 -27.19 11.91 -14.37
C LYS A 297 -26.21 10.74 -14.35
N HIS A 298 -25.86 10.23 -13.17
CA HIS A 298 -24.68 9.38 -13.02
C HIS A 298 -24.94 8.03 -12.36
N VAL A 299 -26.12 7.78 -11.80
CA VAL A 299 -26.42 6.56 -11.06
C VAL A 299 -27.57 5.79 -11.68
N ASN A 300 -27.39 4.51 -11.91
CA ASN A 300 -28.42 3.57 -12.28
C ASN A 300 -28.70 2.64 -11.11
N PHE A 301 -29.93 2.68 -10.60
CA PHE A 301 -30.39 1.70 -9.62
C PHE A 301 -30.90 0.45 -10.32
N ARG A 302 -30.58 -0.71 -9.76
CA ARG A 302 -31.02 -2.00 -10.29
C ARG A 302 -31.77 -2.77 -9.22
N LEU A 303 -32.89 -3.36 -9.58
CA LEU A 303 -33.59 -4.34 -8.76
C LEU A 303 -32.92 -5.72 -8.89
N GLY A 304 -32.83 -6.43 -7.76
CA GLY A 304 -32.29 -7.77 -7.71
C GLY A 304 -30.83 -7.81 -7.28
N ASN A 305 -30.33 -9.01 -7.19
CA ASN A 305 -28.96 -9.31 -6.77
C ASN A 305 -28.23 -10.07 -7.88
N PRO A 306 -27.92 -9.45 -9.04
CA PRO A 306 -27.36 -10.17 -10.17
C PRO A 306 -26.05 -10.89 -9.83
N ASP A 307 -25.32 -10.45 -8.80
CA ASP A 307 -24.01 -10.98 -8.45
C ASP A 307 -23.81 -11.21 -6.95
N ILE A 308 -24.88 -11.33 -6.17
CA ILE A 308 -24.76 -11.59 -4.74
C ILE A 308 -24.12 -12.97 -4.47
N GLY A 309 -24.30 -13.93 -5.37
CA GLY A 309 -23.65 -15.23 -5.29
C GLY A 309 -22.14 -15.21 -5.33
N TYR A 310 -21.53 -14.11 -5.71
CA TYR A 310 -20.08 -14.02 -5.80
C TYR A 310 -19.43 -14.09 -4.41
N GLY A 311 -18.85 -15.24 -4.09
CA GLY A 311 -18.21 -15.54 -2.82
C GLY A 311 -19.14 -15.91 -1.67
N LEU A 312 -20.45 -16.03 -1.89
CA LEU A 312 -21.38 -16.55 -0.89
C LEU A 312 -21.47 -18.09 -0.98
N ARG A 313 -21.77 -18.70 0.17
CA ARG A 313 -22.02 -20.14 0.21
C ARG A 313 -23.35 -20.46 -0.49
N PRO A 314 -23.45 -21.59 -1.20
CA PRO A 314 -24.68 -21.97 -1.93
C PRO A 314 -25.95 -21.98 -1.08
N GLU A 315 -25.82 -22.22 0.21
CA GLU A 315 -26.96 -22.30 1.16
C GLU A 315 -27.29 -20.93 1.80
N HIS A 316 -26.49 -19.88 1.49
CA HIS A 316 -26.74 -18.56 2.09
C HIS A 316 -28.12 -18.04 1.64
N PRO A 317 -28.93 -17.47 2.56
CA PRO A 317 -30.29 -17.01 2.22
C PRO A 317 -30.34 -16.02 1.06
N LEU A 318 -29.36 -15.12 0.94
CA LEU A 318 -29.25 -14.17 -0.17
C LEU A 318 -28.97 -14.87 -1.50
N GLU A 319 -28.21 -15.95 -1.50
CA GLU A 319 -27.91 -16.75 -2.68
C GLU A 319 -29.16 -17.49 -3.18
N LYS A 320 -29.96 -18.06 -2.27
CA LYS A 320 -31.24 -18.69 -2.62
C LYS A 320 -32.22 -17.70 -3.24
N ASN A 321 -32.29 -16.50 -2.70
CA ASN A 321 -33.14 -15.44 -3.24
C ASN A 321 -32.67 -14.97 -4.62
N ALA A 322 -31.35 -14.90 -4.85
CA ALA A 322 -30.77 -14.53 -6.14
C ALA A 322 -31.08 -15.57 -7.23
N LYS A 323 -31.02 -16.87 -6.89
CA LYS A 323 -31.34 -17.96 -7.82
C LYS A 323 -32.83 -18.06 -8.17
N ASN A 324 -33.70 -17.62 -7.26
CA ASN A 324 -35.15 -17.59 -7.47
C ASN A 324 -35.62 -16.28 -8.14
N ALA A 325 -34.79 -15.27 -8.20
CA ALA A 325 -35.06 -14.07 -8.98
C ALA A 325 -34.91 -14.42 -10.46
N LYS A 326 -36.05 -14.69 -11.13
CA LYS A 326 -36.12 -15.15 -12.53
C LYS A 326 -35.52 -14.19 -13.56
N ASP A 327 -34.88 -13.11 -13.14
CA ASP A 327 -34.39 -12.05 -14.00
C ASP A 327 -32.91 -11.75 -13.78
N ALA A 328 -32.06 -12.77 -13.89
CA ALA A 328 -30.62 -12.57 -13.95
C ALA A 328 -30.17 -11.68 -15.14
N ASN A 329 -31.03 -11.48 -16.14
CA ASN A 329 -30.79 -10.62 -17.30
C ASN A 329 -31.68 -9.37 -17.37
N GLY A 330 -32.56 -9.17 -16.43
CA GLY A 330 -33.55 -8.08 -16.45
C GLY A 330 -33.42 -7.14 -15.26
N SER A 331 -32.25 -6.52 -15.05
CA SER A 331 -32.15 -5.41 -14.13
C SER A 331 -33.00 -4.27 -14.66
N LYS A 332 -34.25 -4.14 -14.15
CA LYS A 332 -35.03 -2.94 -14.41
C LYS A 332 -34.33 -1.76 -13.77
N ALA A 333 -34.03 -0.74 -14.56
CA ALA A 333 -33.66 0.55 -14.00
C ALA A 333 -34.78 1.03 -13.09
N MET A 334 -34.46 1.40 -11.85
CA MET A 334 -35.38 2.01 -10.91
C MET A 334 -35.15 3.51 -10.92
N SER A 335 -36.25 4.29 -10.85
CA SER A 335 -36.15 5.66 -10.41
C SER A 335 -35.85 5.70 -8.90
N PHE A 336 -35.27 6.77 -8.45
CA PHE A 336 -34.97 6.99 -7.03
C PHE A 336 -36.19 7.54 -6.27
N ASP A 337 -37.37 7.56 -6.81
CA ASP A 337 -38.59 8.10 -6.16
C ASP A 337 -39.23 7.12 -5.19
#